data_28ae0ffa2e587df5c9c87b7d47429f68
#
_entry.id   28ae0ffa2e587df5c9c87b7d47429f68
#
_cell.length_a   1.000
_cell.length_b   1.000
_cell.length_c   1.000
_cell.angle_alpha   90.00
_cell.angle_beta   90.00
_cell.angle_gamma   90.00
#
_symmetry.space_group_name_H-M   'P 1'
#
loop_
_entity.id
_entity.type
_entity.pdbx_description
1 polymer ?
#
loop_
_entity_poly.entity_id
_entity_poly.type
_entity_poly.pdbx_seq_one_letter_code
_entity_poly.pdbx_strand_id
1 'polypeptide(L)'
;MCDIENRNIETEIIIDNQSDSEDIQNIDISDVVVYARDWTIETIFNQINIGNIDLNPKFQRRNAWNDDKRSKLIESIIMGYPVPEIVLAENPNKKRSFIVIDGKQRLLTLAGFIDNEKYKYWDRPVLKGLKVLKELNRTKYIDLDDKSKREFDNSSLRCTVITNFKDIQILYDIFYRLNSGSESLSTQELRQALNRGKFADYLVEITNTLQPIHSV
;
A
#
# COMPACT_ATOMS: atom_id res chain seq x y z
N MET A 1 -0.55 -65.49 6.42
CA MET A 1 -0.68 -65.19 5.00
C MET A 1 -1.91 -64.35 4.83
N CYS A 2 -1.78 -63.10 4.88
CA CYS A 2 -2.74 -62.14 4.36
C CYS A 2 -2.01 -60.80 4.32
N ASP A 3 -1.70 -60.40 3.13
CA ASP A 3 -1.03 -59.13 2.79
C ASP A 3 -2.03 -58.00 2.98
N ILE A 4 -1.64 -57.01 3.77
CA ILE A 4 -2.37 -55.75 3.89
C ILE A 4 -1.60 -54.71 3.07
N GLU A 5 -2.14 -54.40 1.88
CA GLU A 5 -1.69 -53.35 1.00
C GLU A 5 -1.87 -51.99 1.66
N ASN A 6 -0.77 -51.31 1.78
CA ASN A 6 -0.69 -49.89 2.16
C ASN A 6 -1.13 -49.01 0.97
N ARG A 7 -2.32 -48.46 1.02
CA ARG A 7 -2.75 -47.40 0.05
C ARG A 7 -2.36 -46.07 0.62
N ASN A 8 -1.32 -45.50 0.07
CA ASN A 8 -1.03 -44.06 0.18
C ASN A 8 -2.13 -43.29 -0.53
N ILE A 9 -2.91 -42.53 0.24
CA ILE A 9 -3.82 -41.52 -0.28
C ILE A 9 -3.00 -40.24 -0.35
N GLU A 10 -2.41 -39.98 -1.50
CA GLU A 10 -1.93 -38.63 -1.87
C GLU A 10 -3.14 -37.74 -2.10
N THR A 11 -3.39 -36.84 -1.18
CA THR A 11 -4.36 -35.78 -1.34
C THR A 11 -3.73 -34.73 -2.23
N GLU A 12 -3.97 -34.80 -3.54
CA GLU A 12 -3.71 -33.69 -4.46
C GLU A 12 -4.55 -32.49 -4.02
N ILE A 13 -3.89 -31.48 -3.48
CA ILE A 13 -4.49 -30.15 -3.33
C ILE A 13 -4.50 -29.55 -4.74
N ILE A 14 -5.61 -29.68 -5.42
CA ILE A 14 -5.88 -28.96 -6.66
C ILE A 14 -6.00 -27.47 -6.27
N ILE A 15 -4.92 -26.72 -6.46
CA ILE A 15 -4.98 -25.27 -6.43
C ILE A 15 -5.69 -24.87 -7.73
N ASP A 16 -6.96 -24.50 -7.59
CA ASP A 16 -7.79 -23.98 -8.68
C ASP A 16 -7.28 -22.57 -9.06
N ASN A 17 -6.31 -22.54 -9.96
CA ASN A 17 -5.73 -21.31 -10.52
C ASN A 17 -6.40 -20.91 -11.86
N GLN A 18 -7.61 -21.38 -12.11
CA GLN A 18 -8.33 -21.05 -13.34
C GLN A 18 -9.66 -20.37 -13.04
N SER A 19 -9.68 -19.04 -12.90
CA SER A 19 -10.90 -18.26 -13.19
C SER A 19 -10.72 -16.73 -13.28
N ASP A 20 -9.53 -16.15 -13.06
CA ASP A 20 -9.43 -14.67 -13.03
C ASP A 20 -8.95 -14.03 -14.36
N SER A 21 -8.76 -14.79 -15.44
CA SER A 21 -8.20 -14.26 -16.70
C SER A 21 -9.21 -14.13 -17.87
N GLU A 22 -10.44 -14.62 -17.73
CA GLU A 22 -11.39 -14.63 -18.86
C GLU A 22 -12.30 -13.39 -18.95
N ASP A 23 -12.46 -12.60 -17.89
CA ASP A 23 -13.37 -11.45 -17.87
C ASP A 23 -12.75 -10.11 -18.34
N ILE A 24 -11.47 -10.09 -18.68
CA ILE A 24 -10.74 -8.84 -19.03
C ILE A 24 -11.01 -8.42 -20.51
N GLN A 25 -11.66 -9.23 -21.31
CA GLN A 25 -11.71 -9.06 -22.77
C GLN A 25 -12.57 -7.90 -23.30
N ASN A 26 -13.34 -7.19 -22.46
CA ASN A 26 -14.22 -6.10 -22.91
C ASN A 26 -14.22 -4.86 -21.99
N ILE A 27 -13.09 -4.50 -21.39
CA ILE A 27 -13.02 -3.31 -20.56
C ILE A 27 -12.98 -2.07 -21.46
N ASP A 28 -13.98 -1.20 -21.38
CA ASP A 28 -14.01 0.08 -22.08
C ASP A 28 -13.09 1.11 -21.39
N ILE A 29 -11.93 1.34 -21.98
CA ILE A 29 -10.91 2.30 -21.51
C ILE A 29 -11.00 3.67 -22.21
N SER A 30 -11.97 3.86 -23.11
CA SER A 30 -12.04 5.03 -24.02
C SER A 30 -12.08 6.37 -23.29
N ASP A 31 -12.65 6.41 -22.10
CA ASP A 31 -12.84 7.65 -21.32
C ASP A 31 -11.82 7.81 -20.18
N VAL A 32 -10.96 6.83 -19.95
CA VAL A 32 -10.00 6.88 -18.85
C VAL A 32 -8.98 7.99 -19.07
N VAL A 33 -8.85 8.87 -18.08
CA VAL A 33 -7.87 9.95 -18.09
C VAL A 33 -6.78 9.66 -17.06
N VAL A 34 -5.55 9.69 -17.52
CA VAL A 34 -4.36 9.52 -16.67
C VAL A 34 -3.53 10.78 -16.75
N TYR A 35 -3.21 11.38 -15.61
CA TYR A 35 -2.34 12.54 -15.53
C TYR A 35 -1.38 12.45 -14.35
N ALA A 36 -0.21 13.05 -14.49
CA ALA A 36 0.79 13.12 -13.44
C ALA A 36 0.78 14.47 -12.74
N ARG A 37 1.02 14.45 -11.44
CA ARG A 37 1.26 15.63 -10.59
C ARG A 37 2.48 15.38 -9.73
N ASP A 38 3.28 16.40 -9.55
CA ASP A 38 4.37 16.36 -8.58
C ASP A 38 3.89 17.07 -7.31
N TRP A 39 3.75 16.30 -6.23
CA TRP A 39 3.34 16.79 -4.92
C TRP A 39 4.50 16.76 -3.95
N THR A 40 4.66 17.82 -3.16
CA THR A 40 5.61 17.82 -2.05
C THR A 40 5.18 16.81 -0.98
N ILE A 41 6.15 16.33 -0.19
CA ILE A 41 5.87 15.43 0.94
C ILE A 41 4.86 16.07 1.89
N GLU A 42 5.01 17.37 2.18
CA GLU A 42 4.06 18.12 3.00
C GLU A 42 2.64 18.07 2.41
N THR A 43 2.50 18.29 1.10
CA THR A 43 1.20 18.22 0.42
C THR A 43 0.60 16.81 0.53
N ILE A 44 1.39 15.77 0.26
CA ILE A 44 0.95 14.37 0.36
C ILE A 44 0.48 14.07 1.78
N PHE A 45 1.30 14.44 2.78
CA PHE A 45 0.95 14.23 4.18
C PHE A 45 -0.35 14.96 4.56
N ASN A 46 -0.53 16.20 4.12
CA ASN A 46 -1.77 16.93 4.34
C ASN A 46 -2.97 16.24 3.69
N GLN A 47 -2.85 15.73 2.46
CA GLN A 47 -3.94 14.98 1.80
C GLN A 47 -4.31 13.70 2.57
N ILE A 48 -3.32 13.02 3.16
CA ILE A 48 -3.54 11.88 4.05
C ILE A 48 -4.25 12.34 5.33
N ASN A 49 -3.78 13.44 5.92
CA ASN A 49 -4.24 13.95 7.21
C ASN A 49 -5.72 14.38 7.20
N ILE A 50 -6.17 14.99 6.11
CA ILE A 50 -7.58 15.40 5.90
C ILE A 50 -8.44 14.27 5.31
N GLY A 51 -7.88 13.08 5.09
CA GLY A 51 -8.59 11.90 4.61
C GLY A 51 -8.98 11.95 3.13
N ASN A 52 -8.28 12.73 2.32
CA ASN A 52 -8.42 12.70 0.86
C ASN A 52 -7.65 11.52 0.25
N ILE A 53 -6.52 11.13 0.83
CA ILE A 53 -5.83 9.87 0.52
C ILE A 53 -6.09 8.93 1.69
N ASP A 54 -6.82 7.85 1.44
CA ASP A 54 -7.15 6.87 2.45
C ASP A 54 -6.14 5.73 2.44
N LEU A 55 -5.33 5.64 3.48
CA LEU A 55 -4.35 4.57 3.65
C LEU A 55 -4.97 3.27 4.19
N ASN A 56 -6.24 3.29 4.54
CA ASN A 56 -7.03 2.17 5.04
C ASN A 56 -6.36 1.38 6.18
N PRO A 57 -6.31 1.93 7.40
CA PRO A 57 -5.63 1.31 8.55
C PRO A 57 -6.25 0.00 9.00
N LYS A 58 -7.54 -0.22 8.72
CA LYS A 58 -8.29 -1.43 9.14
C LYS A 58 -7.80 -2.72 8.47
N PHE A 59 -7.03 -2.62 7.38
CA PHE A 59 -6.54 -3.76 6.59
C PHE A 59 -5.04 -3.97 6.70
N GLN A 60 -4.41 -3.52 7.78
CA GLN A 60 -3.00 -3.77 8.00
C GLN A 60 -2.73 -5.25 8.31
N ARG A 61 -2.58 -6.04 7.26
CA ARG A 61 -1.71 -7.20 7.35
C ARG A 61 -0.28 -6.69 7.34
N ARG A 62 0.43 -6.91 8.47
CA ARG A 62 1.85 -6.70 8.72
C ARG A 62 2.54 -5.73 7.76
N ASN A 63 3.09 -4.66 8.30
CA ASN A 63 3.98 -3.76 7.57
C ASN A 63 4.97 -4.58 6.74
N ALA A 64 4.76 -4.66 5.41
CA ALA A 64 5.60 -5.48 4.53
C ALA A 64 7.06 -4.98 4.50
N TRP A 65 7.26 -3.66 4.76
CA TRP A 65 8.59 -3.07 4.80
C TRP A 65 9.18 -3.09 6.21
N ASN A 66 10.42 -3.55 6.30
CA ASN A 66 11.22 -3.41 7.51
C ASN A 66 11.73 -1.95 7.65
N ASP A 67 12.26 -1.64 8.83
CA ASP A 67 12.73 -0.29 9.14
C ASP A 67 13.91 0.18 8.27
N ASP A 68 14.76 -0.75 7.79
CA ASP A 68 15.89 -0.40 6.91
C ASP A 68 15.38 0.06 5.54
N LYS A 69 14.35 -0.59 4.98
CA LYS A 69 13.74 -0.19 3.71
C LYS A 69 13.04 1.15 3.84
N ARG A 70 12.37 1.39 4.96
CA ARG A 70 11.74 2.67 5.30
C ARG A 70 12.77 3.78 5.45
N SER A 71 13.82 3.54 6.23
CA SER A 71 14.90 4.51 6.43
C SER A 71 15.60 4.89 5.13
N LYS A 72 15.84 3.92 4.24
CA LYS A 72 16.40 4.18 2.90
C LYS A 72 15.48 5.02 2.04
N LEU A 73 14.16 4.85 2.13
CA LEU A 73 13.23 5.72 1.43
C LEU A 73 13.38 7.17 1.90
N ILE A 74 13.39 7.39 3.23
CA ILE A 74 13.55 8.74 3.80
C ILE A 74 14.90 9.34 3.39
N GLU A 75 16.00 8.57 3.47
CA GLU A 75 17.33 8.99 2.99
C GLU A 75 17.27 9.44 1.53
N SER A 76 16.67 8.62 0.65
CA SER A 76 16.56 8.94 -0.79
C SER A 76 15.78 10.23 -1.04
N ILE A 77 14.72 10.47 -0.27
CA ILE A 77 13.91 11.69 -0.38
C ILE A 77 14.71 12.91 0.05
N ILE A 78 15.39 12.88 1.20
CA ILE A 78 16.21 13.99 1.69
C ILE A 78 17.34 14.31 0.69
N MET A 79 17.90 13.29 0.04
CA MET A 79 18.95 13.45 -0.97
C MET A 79 18.43 13.89 -2.34
N GLY A 80 17.12 14.00 -2.54
CA GLY A 80 16.52 14.30 -3.85
C GLY A 80 16.71 13.19 -4.87
N TYR A 81 16.92 11.94 -4.45
CA TYR A 81 17.02 10.80 -5.36
C TYR A 81 15.66 10.44 -5.92
N PRO A 82 15.59 9.97 -7.17
CA PRO A 82 14.34 9.54 -7.78
C PRO A 82 13.74 8.37 -6.98
N VAL A 83 12.48 8.53 -6.60
CA VAL A 83 11.67 7.53 -5.91
C VAL A 83 10.56 7.08 -6.86
N PRO A 84 10.21 5.78 -6.89
CA PRO A 84 9.09 5.31 -7.70
C PRO A 84 7.80 6.10 -7.41
N GLU A 85 7.04 6.39 -8.46
CA GLU A 85 5.82 7.18 -8.36
C GLU A 85 4.73 6.53 -7.51
N ILE A 86 3.83 7.37 -6.97
CA ILE A 86 2.60 6.92 -6.33
C ILE A 86 1.51 6.86 -7.39
N VAL A 87 0.77 5.76 -7.47
CA VAL A 87 -0.37 5.64 -8.38
C VAL A 87 -1.67 5.70 -7.57
N LEU A 88 -2.51 6.66 -7.93
CA LEU A 88 -3.77 6.95 -7.28
C LEU A 88 -4.91 6.81 -8.28
N ALA A 89 -6.10 6.45 -7.81
CA ALA A 89 -7.33 6.56 -8.58
C ALA A 89 -8.30 7.49 -7.85
N GLU A 90 -9.07 8.30 -8.58
CA GLU A 90 -10.14 9.08 -7.98
C GLU A 90 -11.19 8.15 -7.35
N ASN A 91 -11.63 8.48 -6.15
CA ASN A 91 -12.63 7.66 -5.46
C ASN A 91 -14.03 7.94 -6.00
N PRO A 92 -14.70 6.97 -6.65
CA PRO A 92 -16.01 7.18 -7.23
C PRO A 92 -17.10 7.51 -6.18
N ASN A 93 -16.86 7.12 -4.93
CA ASN A 93 -17.82 7.29 -3.84
C ASN A 93 -17.58 8.58 -3.01
N LYS A 94 -16.43 9.24 -3.20
CA LYS A 94 -16.06 10.43 -2.42
C LYS A 94 -15.31 11.42 -3.30
N LYS A 95 -15.96 12.53 -3.67
CA LYS A 95 -15.34 13.59 -4.49
C LYS A 95 -14.05 14.10 -3.86
N ARG A 96 -13.06 14.39 -4.69
CA ARG A 96 -11.74 14.92 -4.30
C ARG A 96 -10.97 14.03 -3.33
N SER A 97 -11.22 12.74 -3.36
CA SER A 97 -10.43 11.78 -2.62
C SER A 97 -9.89 10.70 -3.53
N PHE A 98 -8.86 10.01 -3.07
CA PHE A 98 -8.09 9.09 -3.87
C PHE A 98 -7.93 7.75 -3.19
N ILE A 99 -7.97 6.71 -3.99
CA ILE A 99 -7.65 5.34 -3.62
C ILE A 99 -6.21 5.08 -4.05
N VAL A 100 -5.42 4.46 -3.19
CA VAL A 100 -4.03 4.12 -3.49
C VAL A 100 -4.00 2.82 -4.30
N ILE A 101 -3.51 2.90 -5.53
CA ILE A 101 -3.32 1.76 -6.42
C ILE A 101 -1.91 1.17 -6.24
N ASP A 102 -0.88 2.02 -6.25
CA ASP A 102 0.49 1.62 -5.90
C ASP A 102 1.17 2.69 -5.04
N GLY A 103 2.19 2.27 -4.30
CA GLY A 103 2.95 3.15 -3.42
C GLY A 103 2.43 3.21 -1.98
N LYS A 104 1.49 2.34 -1.58
CA LYS A 104 0.93 2.32 -0.22
C LYS A 104 2.03 2.26 0.85
N GLN A 105 3.04 1.39 0.71
CA GLN A 105 4.12 1.27 1.68
C GLN A 105 4.96 2.55 1.79
N ARG A 106 5.13 3.28 0.70
CA ARG A 106 5.78 4.59 0.68
C ARG A 106 4.97 5.60 1.48
N LEU A 107 3.67 5.69 1.21
CA LEU A 107 2.76 6.59 1.94
C LEU A 107 2.66 6.26 3.43
N LEU A 108 2.58 4.98 3.79
CA LEU A 108 2.59 4.52 5.19
C LEU A 108 3.90 4.90 5.90
N THR A 109 5.04 4.81 5.19
CA THR A 109 6.34 5.20 5.72
C THR A 109 6.39 6.69 5.99
N LEU A 110 5.94 7.52 5.02
CA LEU A 110 5.89 8.98 5.18
C LEU A 110 5.00 9.39 6.35
N ALA A 111 3.77 8.88 6.38
CA ALA A 111 2.82 9.21 7.44
C ALA A 111 3.32 8.78 8.83
N GLY A 112 3.86 7.55 8.94
CA GLY A 112 4.40 7.04 10.20
C GLY A 112 5.71 7.71 10.63
N PHE A 113 6.50 8.25 9.70
CA PHE A 113 7.71 9.01 10.03
C PHE A 113 7.37 10.41 10.55
N ILE A 114 6.43 11.12 9.89
CA ILE A 114 6.05 12.49 10.24
C ILE A 114 5.23 12.53 11.54
N ASP A 115 4.21 11.67 11.66
CA ASP A 115 3.31 11.64 12.82
C ASP A 115 3.00 10.20 13.23
N ASN A 116 3.86 9.64 14.05
CA ASN A 116 3.72 8.27 14.55
C ASN A 116 2.63 8.13 15.63
N GLU A 117 2.24 9.20 16.28
CA GLU A 117 1.19 9.15 17.30
C GLU A 117 -0.17 8.89 16.64
N LYS A 118 -0.44 9.57 15.55
CA LYS A 118 -1.66 9.40 14.75
C LYS A 118 -1.57 8.19 13.83
N TYR A 119 -0.42 7.98 13.19
CA TYR A 119 -0.21 6.94 12.19
C TYR A 119 0.76 5.87 12.70
N LYS A 120 0.27 4.91 13.45
CA LYS A 120 1.06 3.82 14.08
C LYS A 120 1.56 2.77 13.05
N TYR A 121 2.03 3.23 11.89
CA TYR A 121 2.49 2.37 10.82
C TYR A 121 3.97 1.99 10.93
N TRP A 122 4.70 2.68 11.78
CA TRP A 122 6.09 2.45 12.07
C TRP A 122 6.30 2.55 13.58
N ASP A 123 6.40 1.41 14.26
CA ASP A 123 6.41 1.36 15.73
C ASP A 123 7.46 2.26 16.36
N ARG A 124 8.65 2.32 15.75
CA ARG A 124 9.74 3.17 16.16
C ARG A 124 10.30 3.92 14.96
N PRO A 125 9.75 5.09 14.61
CA PRO A 125 10.14 5.84 13.42
C PRO A 125 11.51 6.53 13.63
N VAL A 126 12.53 5.71 13.78
CA VAL A 126 13.92 6.12 13.96
C VAL A 126 14.72 5.63 12.78
N LEU A 127 15.40 6.56 12.10
CA LEU A 127 16.22 6.23 10.93
C LEU A 127 17.38 5.32 11.35
N LYS A 128 17.64 4.30 10.55
CA LYS A 128 18.72 3.34 10.79
C LYS A 128 19.28 2.77 9.51
N GLY A 129 20.55 2.35 9.58
CA GLY A 129 21.22 1.71 8.44
C GLY A 129 21.47 2.63 7.26
N LEU A 130 21.43 3.94 7.45
CA LEU A 130 21.75 4.95 6.45
C LEU A 130 23.22 4.88 6.11
N LYS A 131 23.53 4.89 4.81
CA LYS A 131 24.90 4.74 4.31
C LYS A 131 25.53 6.04 3.87
N VAL A 132 24.72 6.99 3.43
CA VAL A 132 25.15 8.29 2.91
C VAL A 132 24.97 9.35 3.99
N LEU A 133 23.75 9.56 4.49
CA LEU A 133 23.43 10.51 5.57
C LEU A 133 23.61 9.83 6.93
N LYS A 134 24.81 9.35 7.22
CA LYS A 134 25.10 8.55 8.43
C LYS A 134 24.80 9.30 9.72
N GLU A 135 24.93 10.62 9.72
CA GLU A 135 24.61 11.53 10.82
C GLU A 135 23.13 11.49 11.21
N LEU A 136 22.23 11.17 10.29
CA LEU A 136 20.82 11.04 10.55
C LEU A 136 20.42 9.67 11.13
N ASN A 137 21.36 8.73 11.29
CA ASN A 137 21.06 7.49 12.00
C ASN A 137 20.64 7.79 13.45
N ARG A 138 19.59 7.11 13.92
CA ARG A 138 18.95 7.29 15.22
C ARG A 138 18.13 8.57 15.38
N THR A 139 17.86 9.30 14.29
CA THR A 139 17.08 10.52 14.28
C THR A 139 15.61 10.21 13.94
N LYS A 140 14.68 10.90 14.56
CA LYS A 140 13.26 10.95 14.25
C LYS A 140 12.96 12.19 13.42
N TYR A 141 11.77 12.26 12.82
CA TYR A 141 11.34 13.44 12.05
C TYR A 141 11.40 14.74 12.87
N ILE A 142 10.97 14.70 14.13
CA ILE A 142 10.95 15.87 15.00
C ILE A 142 12.37 16.36 15.36
N ASP A 143 13.34 15.46 15.33
CA ASP A 143 14.74 15.72 15.71
C ASP A 143 15.62 16.06 14.48
N LEU A 144 15.03 16.08 13.25
CA LEU A 144 15.76 16.51 12.07
C LEU A 144 16.18 17.98 12.19
N ASP A 145 17.39 18.28 11.75
CA ASP A 145 17.84 19.67 11.61
C ASP A 145 17.00 20.43 10.55
N ASP A 146 16.98 21.74 10.64
CA ASP A 146 16.14 22.60 9.78
C ASP A 146 16.41 22.41 8.30
N LYS A 147 17.64 22.06 7.91
CA LYS A 147 17.99 21.82 6.52
C LYS A 147 17.39 20.52 6.04
N SER A 148 17.69 19.42 6.74
CA SER A 148 17.17 18.07 6.40
C SER A 148 15.64 18.02 6.41
N LYS A 149 15.02 18.73 7.35
CA LYS A 149 13.56 18.83 7.43
C LYS A 149 12.98 19.57 6.23
N ARG A 150 13.55 20.74 5.85
CA ARG A 150 13.11 21.46 4.66
C ARG A 150 13.31 20.65 3.37
N GLU A 151 14.43 19.97 3.22
CA GLU A 151 14.71 19.12 2.08
C GLU A 151 13.71 17.97 2.00
N PHE A 152 13.38 17.34 3.10
CA PHE A 152 12.38 16.29 3.16
C PHE A 152 10.98 16.82 2.82
N ASP A 153 10.49 17.85 3.52
CA ASP A 153 9.11 18.35 3.39
C ASP A 153 8.82 18.91 1.98
N ASN A 154 9.82 19.56 1.36
CA ASN A 154 9.69 20.14 0.03
C ASN A 154 10.08 19.20 -1.12
N SER A 155 10.62 18.01 -0.82
CA SER A 155 10.88 17.01 -1.85
C SER A 155 9.60 16.61 -2.56
N SER A 156 9.66 16.55 -3.89
CA SER A 156 8.50 16.20 -4.71
C SER A 156 8.48 14.72 -5.04
N LEU A 157 7.31 14.10 -4.87
CA LEU A 157 7.00 12.79 -5.40
C LEU A 157 6.02 12.90 -6.55
N ARG A 158 6.29 12.15 -7.61
CA ARG A 158 5.35 12.00 -8.71
C ARG A 158 4.15 11.17 -8.29
N CYS A 159 2.97 11.72 -8.53
CA CYS A 159 1.69 11.05 -8.31
C CYS A 159 0.96 10.95 -9.65
N THR A 160 0.80 9.74 -10.16
CA THR A 160 -0.03 9.47 -11.33
C THR A 160 -1.45 9.23 -10.87
N VAL A 161 -2.40 9.97 -11.43
CA VAL A 161 -3.81 9.94 -11.03
C VAL A 161 -4.66 9.42 -12.20
N ILE A 162 -5.46 8.40 -11.92
CA ILE A 162 -6.39 7.78 -12.85
C ILE A 162 -7.79 8.30 -12.53
N THR A 163 -8.47 8.86 -13.53
CA THR A 163 -9.81 9.42 -13.37
C THR A 163 -10.72 9.02 -14.52
N ASN A 164 -12.01 9.33 -14.38
CA ASN A 164 -13.02 9.13 -15.42
C ASN A 164 -13.14 7.68 -15.92
N PHE A 165 -12.87 6.71 -15.06
CA PHE A 165 -13.11 5.30 -15.37
C PHE A 165 -14.58 4.95 -15.06
N LYS A 166 -15.25 4.27 -15.99
CA LYS A 166 -16.63 3.79 -15.81
C LYS A 166 -16.67 2.46 -15.09
N ASP A 167 -15.69 1.62 -15.37
CA ASP A 167 -15.57 0.28 -14.80
C ASP A 167 -14.41 0.20 -13.82
N ILE A 168 -14.71 -0.29 -12.65
CA ILE A 168 -13.74 -0.52 -11.59
C ILE A 168 -12.73 -1.62 -11.92
N GLN A 169 -13.08 -2.52 -12.85
CA GLN A 169 -12.20 -3.59 -13.32
C GLN A 169 -10.92 -3.04 -13.94
N ILE A 170 -10.98 -1.83 -14.54
CA ILE A 170 -9.80 -1.12 -15.04
C ILE A 170 -8.75 -0.93 -13.95
N LEU A 171 -9.19 -0.57 -12.75
CA LEU A 171 -8.26 -0.35 -11.62
C LEU A 171 -7.64 -1.67 -11.15
N TYR A 172 -8.38 -2.78 -11.23
CA TYR A 172 -7.84 -4.12 -10.93
C TYR A 172 -6.79 -4.54 -11.96
N ASP A 173 -7.04 -4.32 -13.25
CA ASP A 173 -6.08 -4.65 -14.30
C ASP A 173 -4.79 -3.82 -14.16
N ILE A 174 -4.92 -2.51 -13.99
CA ILE A 174 -3.77 -1.62 -13.76
C ILE A 174 -3.01 -2.05 -12.50
N PHE A 175 -3.72 -2.31 -11.42
CA PHE A 175 -3.13 -2.77 -10.18
C PHE A 175 -2.35 -4.08 -10.36
N TYR A 176 -2.94 -5.06 -11.04
CA TYR A 176 -2.29 -6.35 -11.29
C TYR A 176 -1.01 -6.18 -12.12
N ARG A 177 -1.06 -5.37 -13.19
CA ARG A 177 0.10 -5.10 -14.05
C ARG A 177 1.23 -4.39 -13.32
N LEU A 178 0.92 -3.40 -12.49
CA LEU A 178 1.93 -2.68 -11.70
C LEU A 178 2.58 -3.56 -10.63
N ASN A 179 1.83 -4.52 -10.10
CA ASN A 179 2.27 -5.35 -8.99
C ASN A 179 2.84 -6.72 -9.40
N SER A 180 2.84 -7.09 -10.67
CA SER A 180 3.33 -8.38 -11.16
C SER A 180 4.84 -8.64 -10.91
N GLY A 181 5.56 -7.71 -10.31
CA GLY A 181 7.00 -7.81 -10.02
C GLY A 181 7.44 -7.38 -8.61
N SER A 182 6.53 -7.02 -7.69
CA SER A 182 6.90 -6.51 -6.35
C SER A 182 5.98 -7.03 -5.25
N GLU A 183 6.36 -6.82 -3.97
CA GLU A 183 5.51 -7.08 -2.80
C GLU A 183 4.23 -6.23 -2.87
N SER A 184 3.17 -6.81 -3.39
CA SER A 184 1.94 -6.13 -3.80
C SER A 184 0.88 -6.04 -2.69
N LEU A 185 0.03 -5.03 -2.78
CA LEU A 185 -1.33 -5.10 -2.24
C LEU A 185 -2.02 -6.35 -2.81
N SER A 186 -2.77 -7.07 -2.02
CA SER A 186 -3.56 -8.18 -2.54
C SER A 186 -4.79 -7.62 -3.30
N THR A 187 -5.25 -8.34 -4.32
CA THR A 187 -6.51 -8.04 -5.03
C THR A 187 -7.67 -7.82 -4.05
N GLN A 188 -7.65 -8.51 -2.92
CA GLN A 188 -8.64 -8.38 -1.86
C GLN A 188 -8.58 -7.02 -1.16
N GLU A 189 -7.39 -6.46 -0.92
CA GLU A 189 -7.24 -5.11 -0.34
C GLU A 189 -7.78 -4.03 -1.27
N LEU A 190 -7.56 -4.18 -2.57
CA LEU A 190 -8.12 -3.27 -3.56
C LEU A 190 -9.65 -3.41 -3.65
N ARG A 191 -10.19 -4.64 -3.69
CA ARG A 191 -11.65 -4.89 -3.64
C ARG A 191 -12.29 -4.24 -2.42
N GLN A 192 -11.66 -4.34 -1.26
CA GLN A 192 -12.14 -3.75 -0.01
C GLN A 192 -12.07 -2.21 -0.02
N ALA A 193 -11.07 -1.62 -0.64
CA ALA A 193 -10.97 -0.16 -0.79
C ALA A 193 -12.07 0.40 -1.73
N LEU A 194 -12.44 -0.37 -2.73
CA LEU A 194 -13.40 0.01 -3.76
C LEU A 194 -14.85 -0.32 -3.38
N ASN A 195 -15.09 -1.45 -2.72
CA ASN A 195 -16.42 -1.93 -2.32
C ASN A 195 -16.65 -1.73 -0.82
N ARG A 196 -16.77 -0.49 -0.37
CA ARG A 196 -17.20 -0.18 1.00
C ARG A 196 -18.72 -0.40 1.15
N GLY A 197 -19.16 -1.67 1.17
CA GLY A 197 -20.49 -2.03 1.59
C GLY A 197 -20.49 -2.55 3.04
N LYS A 198 -21.61 -2.42 3.76
CA LYS A 198 -21.78 -2.94 5.14
C LYS A 198 -21.35 -4.40 5.31
N PHE A 199 -21.42 -5.19 4.26
CA PHE A 199 -21.01 -6.59 4.27
C PHE A 199 -19.47 -6.77 4.27
N ALA A 200 -18.74 -5.92 3.55
CA ALA A 200 -17.28 -5.93 3.58
C ALA A 200 -16.75 -5.49 4.95
N ASP A 201 -17.38 -4.48 5.56
CA ASP A 201 -17.04 -4.02 6.91
C ASP A 201 -17.35 -5.13 7.96
N TYR A 202 -18.45 -5.87 7.80
CA TYR A 202 -18.82 -6.99 8.67
C TYR A 202 -17.87 -8.20 8.55
N LEU A 203 -17.44 -8.56 7.34
CA LEU A 203 -16.45 -9.63 7.13
C LEU A 203 -15.09 -9.30 7.76
N VAL A 204 -14.70 -8.04 7.72
CA VAL A 204 -13.46 -7.56 8.37
C VAL A 204 -13.57 -7.64 9.88
N GLU A 205 -14.72 -7.30 10.44
CA GLU A 205 -14.99 -7.37 11.87
C GLU A 205 -14.92 -8.82 12.37
N ILE A 206 -15.51 -9.77 11.64
CA ILE A 206 -15.47 -11.20 11.96
C ILE A 206 -14.04 -11.76 11.85
N THR A 207 -13.31 -11.45 10.78
CA THR A 207 -11.95 -11.97 10.61
C THR A 207 -10.94 -11.39 11.58
N ASN A 208 -11.18 -10.21 12.13
CA ASN A 208 -10.36 -9.63 13.20
C ASN A 208 -10.73 -10.16 14.60
N THR A 209 -11.95 -10.68 14.77
CA THR A 209 -12.44 -11.23 16.05
C THR A 209 -12.06 -12.71 16.23
N LEU A 210 -11.80 -13.42 15.13
CA LEU A 210 -11.28 -14.79 15.16
C LEU A 210 -9.76 -14.78 15.36
N GLN A 211 -9.31 -14.58 16.60
CA GLN A 211 -7.94 -14.92 16.98
C GLN A 211 -7.77 -16.43 16.91
N PRO A 212 -6.64 -16.95 16.38
CA PRO A 212 -6.37 -18.38 16.48
C PRO A 212 -6.24 -18.73 17.96
N ILE A 213 -7.10 -19.64 18.41
CA ILE A 213 -6.96 -20.31 19.71
C ILE A 213 -5.64 -21.07 19.65
N HIS A 214 -4.62 -20.57 20.33
CA HIS A 214 -3.43 -21.36 20.59
C HIS A 214 -3.86 -22.55 21.45
N SER A 215 -3.90 -23.73 20.83
CA SER A 215 -3.98 -25.00 21.53
C SER A 215 -2.77 -25.14 22.44
N VAL A 216 -3.06 -25.46 23.69
CA VAL A 216 -2.17 -25.91 24.74
C VAL A 216 -1.37 -27.14 24.32
#